data_1ae1dbcc21adda8f73aaf3a73207453d
#
_entry.id   1ae1dbcc21adda8f73aaf3a73207453d
#
_cell.length_a   1.000
_cell.length_b   1.000
_cell.length_c   1.000
_cell.angle_alpha   90.00
_cell.angle_beta   90.00
_cell.angle_gamma   90.00
#
_symmetry.space_group_name_H-M   'P 1'
#
loop_
_entity.id
_entity.type
_entity.pdbx_description
1 polymer ?
#
loop_
_entity_poly.entity_id
_entity_poly.type
_entity_poly.pdbx_seq_one_letter_code
_entity_poly.pdbx_strand_id
1 'polypeptide(L)'
;MSKRTLTRRSFIKGTTAAIGFPYIVSSAVLGAKAPSNRLRIGCIGTGRMGVGNMKQVLHLGLEKKYNAHVVALCDVDSKRLKNAALTVEKFYAGHDMNIKPRMYEDYRVMLADKDIDGVIIATPEHHHALSGVAAAKAGKDIYMQKPLTYSVVEGQKLVKAVRRNNVILQTGSQQRSSIYFRKTCELVRNGRIGKLQVIEVVVPTDSGIGTATPMDIPRNLNYDMWLGPTPELPYTEHRVHPQKNLSRPGWLQIEQYCRGMITGWGAHMYDIAQWALGTDLDSGPVEIEAKAEFPDRGLFDVHVGYQAWATYANGVKMVSHNGRAGVNFIGSDGWIWVERGSFRAYDRNIFREEIGADGIRLYESNDHMGNFLECMRSRKEPIAPVEAGHRTNSVCVIHHIAMKLKRKLKWNPDTEQFINDDDEANKMLDYPHRKPWEV
;
A
#
# COMPACT_ATOMS: atom_id res chain seq x y z
N MET A 1 18.72 -42.01 66.74
CA MET A 1 18.65 -40.96 65.69
C MET A 1 19.89 -41.09 64.82
N SER A 2 19.77 -41.74 63.63
CA SER A 2 20.88 -41.97 62.72
C SER A 2 21.02 -40.81 61.76
N LYS A 3 22.14 -40.12 61.75
CA LYS A 3 22.49 -39.07 60.78
C LYS A 3 22.87 -39.75 59.46
N ARG A 4 22.01 -39.66 58.48
CA ARG A 4 22.33 -40.01 57.07
C ARG A 4 23.24 -38.94 56.45
N THR A 5 24.51 -39.32 56.30
CA THR A 5 25.48 -38.52 55.51
C THR A 5 25.22 -38.65 54.04
N LEU A 6 24.99 -37.54 53.41
CA LEU A 6 24.83 -37.43 51.94
C LEU A 6 26.21 -37.61 51.30
N THR A 7 26.40 -38.66 50.50
CA THR A 7 27.59 -38.88 49.71
C THR A 7 27.63 -38.14 48.42
N ARG A 8 28.82 -37.76 47.91
CA ARG A 8 29.00 -37.10 46.61
C ARG A 8 28.21 -37.78 45.45
N ARG A 9 28.04 -39.10 45.53
CA ARG A 9 27.32 -39.89 44.52
C ARG A 9 25.81 -39.70 44.58
N SER A 10 25.22 -39.38 45.74
CA SER A 10 23.80 -39.05 45.87
C SER A 10 23.52 -37.60 45.45
N PHE A 11 24.50 -36.71 45.56
CA PHE A 11 24.38 -35.33 45.08
C PHE A 11 24.39 -35.27 43.53
N ILE A 12 25.25 -36.05 42.86
CA ILE A 12 25.33 -36.12 41.40
C ILE A 12 24.10 -36.79 40.76
N LYS A 13 23.44 -37.72 41.47
CA LYS A 13 22.18 -38.31 40.98
C LYS A 13 20.95 -37.41 41.12
N GLY A 14 21.04 -36.36 41.94
CA GLY A 14 19.97 -35.37 42.12
C GLY A 14 20.06 -34.18 41.12
N THR A 15 21.22 -33.99 40.49
CA THR A 15 21.47 -32.86 39.58
C THR A 15 21.28 -33.20 38.09
N THR A 16 21.02 -34.46 37.74
CA THR A 16 20.78 -34.86 36.34
C THR A 16 19.32 -34.77 35.88
N ALA A 17 18.41 -34.23 36.70
CA ALA A 17 17.00 -34.03 36.33
C ALA A 17 16.60 -32.54 36.11
N ALA A 18 17.60 -31.64 36.05
CA ALA A 18 17.36 -30.22 35.72
C ALA A 18 18.12 -29.84 34.43
N ILE A 19 17.98 -30.66 33.37
CA ILE A 19 18.11 -30.12 32.02
C ILE A 19 16.81 -29.36 31.81
N GLY A 20 16.80 -28.08 32.21
CA GLY A 20 15.75 -27.17 31.95
C GLY A 20 15.56 -27.08 30.44
N PHE A 21 14.44 -27.61 29.95
CA PHE A 21 13.89 -27.08 28.69
C PHE A 21 13.97 -25.55 28.77
N PRO A 22 14.45 -24.86 27.75
CA PRO A 22 14.37 -23.42 27.75
C PRO A 22 12.89 -23.10 27.98
N TYR A 23 12.56 -22.56 29.14
CA TYR A 23 11.26 -21.94 29.38
C TYR A 23 11.19 -20.80 28.40
N ILE A 24 10.48 -21.01 27.28
CA ILE A 24 10.02 -19.92 26.43
C ILE A 24 9.01 -19.19 27.30
N VAL A 25 9.50 -18.23 28.09
CA VAL A 25 8.63 -17.28 28.79
C VAL A 25 7.85 -16.56 27.70
N SER A 26 6.56 -16.81 27.61
CA SER A 26 5.74 -16.15 26.60
C SER A 26 5.90 -14.64 26.80
N SER A 27 5.99 -13.89 25.71
CA SER A 27 6.11 -12.42 25.74
C SER A 27 5.00 -11.75 26.57
N ALA A 28 3.88 -12.42 26.78
CA ALA A 28 2.78 -12.02 27.66
C ALA A 28 3.19 -11.88 29.14
N VAL A 29 4.19 -12.66 29.61
CA VAL A 29 4.63 -12.63 31.02
C VAL A 29 5.50 -11.41 31.34
N LEU A 30 6.19 -10.86 30.35
CA LEU A 30 7.05 -9.69 30.51
C LEU A 30 6.31 -8.35 30.37
N GLY A 31 5.02 -8.39 30.04
CA GLY A 31 4.17 -7.22 29.86
C GLY A 31 4.36 -6.51 28.51
N ALA A 32 3.36 -5.74 28.10
CA ALA A 32 3.30 -5.06 26.80
C ALA A 32 4.46 -4.07 26.54
N LYS A 33 5.19 -3.65 27.58
CA LYS A 33 6.33 -2.72 27.49
C LYS A 33 7.70 -3.42 27.50
N ALA A 34 7.77 -4.75 27.56
CA ALA A 34 9.06 -5.42 27.53
C ALA A 34 9.82 -5.06 26.23
N PRO A 35 11.14 -4.81 26.29
CA PRO A 35 11.95 -4.56 25.08
C PRO A 35 11.83 -5.67 24.05
N SER A 36 11.61 -6.92 24.48
CA SER A 36 11.37 -8.08 23.61
C SER A 36 10.03 -8.02 22.84
N ASN A 37 9.07 -7.21 23.29
CA ASN A 37 7.76 -7.05 22.65
C ASN A 37 7.66 -5.81 21.74
N ARG A 38 8.77 -5.10 21.53
CA ARG A 38 8.78 -3.91 20.68
C ARG A 38 8.82 -4.28 19.21
N LEU A 39 7.92 -3.70 18.42
CA LEU A 39 7.99 -3.79 16.96
C LEU A 39 9.10 -2.88 16.43
N ARG A 40 9.97 -3.41 15.59
CA ARG A 40 11.10 -2.74 14.97
C ARG A 40 10.79 -2.50 13.51
N ILE A 41 10.53 -1.23 13.18
CA ILE A 41 10.03 -0.83 11.87
C ILE A 41 11.16 -0.18 11.06
N GLY A 42 11.34 -0.66 9.83
CA GLY A 42 12.15 -0.01 8.81
C GLY A 42 11.30 0.82 7.85
N CYS A 43 11.88 1.85 7.23
CA CYS A 43 11.21 2.64 6.20
C CYS A 43 12.05 2.63 4.93
N ILE A 44 11.47 2.19 3.81
CA ILE A 44 12.07 2.17 2.48
C ILE A 44 11.41 3.28 1.65
N GLY A 45 12.20 4.28 1.25
CA GLY A 45 11.72 5.52 0.66
C GLY A 45 11.38 6.57 1.71
N THR A 46 12.23 7.58 1.84
CA THR A 46 12.09 8.70 2.79
C THR A 46 11.68 10.00 2.09
N GLY A 47 10.94 9.87 1.00
CA GLY A 47 10.30 10.97 0.29
C GLY A 47 9.08 11.51 1.02
N ARG A 48 8.25 12.31 0.32
CA ARG A 48 7.08 12.99 0.88
C ARG A 48 6.14 12.06 1.67
N MET A 49 5.72 10.93 1.06
CA MET A 49 4.82 9.98 1.71
C MET A 49 5.54 9.14 2.77
N GLY A 50 6.78 8.72 2.48
CA GLY A 50 7.57 7.94 3.43
C GLY A 50 7.81 8.65 4.75
N VAL A 51 8.19 9.93 4.72
CA VAL A 51 8.34 10.74 5.96
C VAL A 51 7.00 10.90 6.68
N GLY A 52 5.89 11.05 5.95
CA GLY A 52 4.56 11.11 6.56
C GLY A 52 4.20 9.83 7.31
N ASN A 53 4.37 8.67 6.67
CA ASN A 53 4.10 7.37 7.30
C ASN A 53 5.08 7.06 8.45
N MET A 54 6.36 7.38 8.28
CA MET A 54 7.37 7.27 9.34
C MET A 54 6.95 8.05 10.58
N LYS A 55 6.51 9.30 10.42
CA LYS A 55 6.02 10.13 11.55
C LYS A 55 4.80 9.53 12.24
N GLN A 56 3.88 8.90 11.51
CA GLN A 56 2.76 8.20 12.12
C GLN A 56 3.25 7.07 13.04
N VAL A 57 4.21 6.25 12.59
CA VAL A 57 4.80 5.20 13.44
C VAL A 57 5.54 5.78 14.64
N LEU A 58 6.27 6.89 14.49
CA LEU A 58 6.94 7.56 15.60
C LEU A 58 5.94 7.93 16.71
N HIS A 59 4.81 8.56 16.37
CA HIS A 59 3.80 8.96 17.34
C HIS A 59 3.04 7.78 17.93
N LEU A 60 2.50 6.90 17.10
CA LEU A 60 1.74 5.73 17.53
C LEU A 60 2.61 4.76 18.34
N GLY A 61 3.88 4.62 17.98
CA GLY A 61 4.81 3.70 18.62
C GLY A 61 5.09 4.01 20.10
N LEU A 62 4.82 5.23 20.56
CA LEU A 62 4.88 5.61 21.97
C LEU A 62 3.71 5.07 22.79
N GLU A 63 2.58 4.76 22.14
CA GLU A 63 1.44 4.17 22.82
C GLU A 63 1.74 2.72 23.21
N LYS A 64 1.38 2.36 24.45
CA LYS A 64 1.63 1.02 25.01
C LYS A 64 1.12 -0.12 24.13
N LYS A 65 -0.05 0.09 23.49
CA LYS A 65 -0.71 -0.93 22.67
C LYS A 65 0.08 -1.26 21.40
N TYR A 66 0.79 -0.26 20.83
CA TYR A 66 1.58 -0.46 19.61
C TYR A 66 3.04 -0.79 19.92
N ASN A 67 3.68 -0.07 20.86
CA ASN A 67 5.07 -0.26 21.26
C ASN A 67 5.99 -0.55 20.06
N ALA A 68 6.03 0.41 19.11
CA ALA A 68 6.76 0.29 17.87
C ALA A 68 7.83 1.37 17.73
N HIS A 69 8.98 1.03 17.18
CA HIS A 69 10.05 2.00 16.95
C HIS A 69 10.54 1.97 15.50
N VAL A 70 10.81 3.13 14.94
CA VAL A 70 11.54 3.27 13.69
C VAL A 70 13.02 3.06 13.98
N VAL A 71 13.58 1.95 13.48
CA VAL A 71 14.96 1.51 13.78
C VAL A 71 15.89 1.53 12.57
N ALA A 72 15.31 1.64 11.35
CA ALA A 72 16.07 1.60 10.11
C ALA A 72 15.41 2.47 9.04
N LEU A 73 16.22 3.10 8.20
CA LEU A 73 15.78 3.94 7.08
C LEU A 73 16.58 3.56 5.84
N CYS A 74 15.91 3.56 4.68
CA CYS A 74 16.55 3.31 3.39
C CYS A 74 16.06 4.31 2.36
N ASP A 75 17.00 4.95 1.66
CA ASP A 75 16.71 5.80 0.49
C ASP A 75 17.92 5.87 -0.41
N VAL A 76 17.72 5.90 -1.71
CA VAL A 76 18.76 6.09 -2.73
C VAL A 76 19.23 7.54 -2.85
N ASP A 77 18.55 8.49 -2.21
CA ASP A 77 18.96 9.87 -2.03
C ASP A 77 19.51 10.07 -0.60
N SER A 78 20.82 10.15 -0.48
CA SER A 78 21.52 10.28 0.81
C SER A 78 21.17 11.55 1.59
N LYS A 79 20.74 12.63 0.90
CA LYS A 79 20.27 13.86 1.54
C LYS A 79 18.89 13.66 2.20
N ARG A 80 17.97 12.99 1.51
CA ARG A 80 16.66 12.62 2.06
C ARG A 80 16.79 11.65 3.22
N LEU A 81 17.65 10.65 3.06
CA LEU A 81 17.96 9.67 4.09
C LEU A 81 18.46 10.32 5.39
N LYS A 82 19.46 11.22 5.28
CA LYS A 82 20.01 11.97 6.43
C LYS A 82 18.95 12.85 7.10
N ASN A 83 18.11 13.54 6.33
CA ASN A 83 17.05 14.40 6.88
C ASN A 83 15.99 13.57 7.62
N ALA A 84 15.65 12.39 7.12
CA ALA A 84 14.75 11.47 7.81
C ALA A 84 15.37 10.92 9.10
N ALA A 85 16.64 10.55 9.10
CA ALA A 85 17.37 10.11 10.28
C ALA A 85 17.39 11.17 11.38
N LEU A 86 17.74 12.41 11.03
CA LEU A 86 17.68 13.54 11.96
C LEU A 86 16.26 13.77 12.55
N THR A 87 15.23 13.54 11.75
CA THR A 87 13.84 13.65 12.21
C THR A 87 13.54 12.58 13.26
N VAL A 88 13.95 11.34 13.04
CA VAL A 88 13.80 10.23 13.99
C VAL A 88 14.58 10.48 15.27
N GLU A 89 15.85 10.85 15.16
CA GLU A 89 16.71 11.14 16.32
C GLU A 89 16.15 12.26 17.20
N LYS A 90 15.74 13.38 16.57
CA LYS A 90 15.15 14.51 17.29
C LYS A 90 13.83 14.13 17.98
N PHE A 91 13.01 13.32 17.31
CA PHE A 91 11.75 12.86 17.91
C PHE A 91 12.01 12.03 19.16
N TYR A 92 12.91 11.04 19.10
CA TYR A 92 13.20 10.19 20.23
C TYR A 92 13.94 10.93 21.36
N ALA A 93 14.87 11.82 21.02
CA ALA A 93 15.54 12.67 22.02
C ALA A 93 14.54 13.55 22.78
N GLY A 94 13.51 14.08 22.12
CA GLY A 94 12.42 14.82 22.74
C GLY A 94 11.52 13.99 23.69
N HIS A 95 11.72 12.68 23.74
CA HIS A 95 11.02 11.73 24.61
C HIS A 95 11.98 10.95 25.51
N ASP A 96 13.16 11.49 25.80
CA ASP A 96 14.21 10.91 26.66
C ASP A 96 14.67 9.52 26.18
N MET A 97 14.63 9.28 24.86
CA MET A 97 15.08 8.03 24.24
C MET A 97 16.31 8.28 23.34
N ASN A 98 17.36 7.53 23.53
CA ASN A 98 18.56 7.58 22.70
C ASN A 98 18.48 6.51 21.59
N ILE A 99 17.66 6.74 20.58
CA ILE A 99 17.48 5.84 19.43
C ILE A 99 17.98 6.54 18.18
N LYS A 100 18.95 5.91 17.51
CA LYS A 100 19.47 6.33 16.22
C LYS A 100 19.12 5.27 15.17
N PRO A 101 18.40 5.62 14.10
CA PRO A 101 18.07 4.64 13.08
C PRO A 101 19.31 4.28 12.26
N ARG A 102 19.43 3.00 11.91
CA ARG A 102 20.41 2.55 10.92
C ARG A 102 20.03 3.09 9.55
N MET A 103 21.03 3.49 8.75
CA MET A 103 20.81 4.07 7.43
C MET A 103 21.34 3.12 6.36
N TYR A 104 20.56 2.90 5.31
CA TYR A 104 20.86 2.03 4.17
C TYR A 104 20.57 2.76 2.87
N GLU A 105 21.41 2.57 1.87
CA GLU A 105 21.13 3.01 0.51
C GLU A 105 20.38 1.93 -0.28
N ASP A 106 20.71 0.66 -0.02
CA ASP A 106 20.12 -0.50 -0.68
C ASP A 106 19.12 -1.20 0.26
N TYR A 107 17.86 -1.27 -0.16
CA TYR A 107 16.79 -1.94 0.58
C TYR A 107 17.06 -3.45 0.77
N ARG A 108 17.82 -4.08 -0.14
CA ARG A 108 18.15 -5.51 -0.03
C ARG A 108 19.06 -5.78 1.16
N VAL A 109 20.01 -4.88 1.39
CA VAL A 109 20.90 -4.94 2.59
C VAL A 109 20.08 -4.69 3.86
N MET A 110 19.18 -3.70 3.85
CA MET A 110 18.30 -3.43 4.99
C MET A 110 17.39 -4.62 5.31
N LEU A 111 16.80 -5.29 4.31
CA LEU A 111 15.91 -6.42 4.51
C LEU A 111 16.62 -7.67 5.07
N ALA A 112 17.93 -7.81 4.88
CA ALA A 112 18.74 -8.87 5.49
C ALA A 112 18.96 -8.67 7.00
N ASP A 113 18.66 -7.47 7.52
CA ASP A 113 18.79 -7.15 8.94
C ASP A 113 17.69 -7.88 9.75
N LYS A 114 18.13 -8.76 10.68
CA LYS A 114 17.23 -9.54 11.54
C LYS A 114 16.56 -8.71 12.63
N ASP A 115 17.05 -7.51 12.88
CA ASP A 115 16.50 -6.58 13.87
C ASP A 115 15.42 -5.66 13.28
N ILE A 116 14.77 -6.08 12.21
CA ILE A 116 13.62 -5.43 11.60
C ILE A 116 12.47 -6.45 11.54
N ASP A 117 11.31 -6.12 12.10
CA ASP A 117 10.13 -6.97 12.12
C ASP A 117 9.19 -6.67 10.94
N GLY A 118 9.08 -5.40 10.56
CA GLY A 118 8.27 -4.96 9.44
C GLY A 118 8.79 -3.71 8.77
N VAL A 119 8.30 -3.43 7.57
CA VAL A 119 8.74 -2.30 6.78
C VAL A 119 7.58 -1.47 6.24
N ILE A 120 7.80 -0.16 6.16
CA ILE A 120 6.99 0.76 5.39
C ILE A 120 7.66 0.96 4.04
N ILE A 121 6.98 0.68 2.94
CA ILE A 121 7.46 0.89 1.58
C ILE A 121 6.70 2.07 0.97
N ALA A 122 7.43 3.13 0.64
CA ALA A 122 6.90 4.37 0.08
C ALA A 122 7.83 4.92 -1.04
N THR A 123 8.29 4.02 -1.87
CA THR A 123 9.08 4.27 -3.09
C THR A 123 8.18 4.75 -4.24
N PRO A 124 8.72 5.13 -5.39
CA PRO A 124 7.96 5.23 -6.64
C PRO A 124 7.32 3.89 -7.04
N GLU A 125 6.21 3.93 -7.81
CA GLU A 125 5.39 2.75 -8.11
C GLU A 125 6.16 1.61 -8.78
N HIS A 126 7.11 1.92 -9.68
CA HIS A 126 7.95 0.94 -10.38
C HIS A 126 8.92 0.16 -9.45
N HIS A 127 9.07 0.58 -8.19
CA HIS A 127 9.85 -0.13 -7.18
C HIS A 127 9.02 -0.93 -6.19
N HIS A 128 7.69 -0.77 -6.18
CA HIS A 128 6.82 -1.39 -5.19
C HIS A 128 6.94 -2.91 -5.20
N ALA A 129 6.82 -3.54 -6.37
CA ALA A 129 6.87 -5.00 -6.48
C ALA A 129 8.24 -5.55 -6.08
N LEU A 130 9.33 -4.94 -6.54
CA LEU A 130 10.70 -5.35 -6.20
C LEU A 130 10.92 -5.37 -4.69
N SER A 131 10.65 -4.23 -4.03
CA SER A 131 10.86 -4.08 -2.59
C SER A 131 9.86 -4.90 -1.77
N GLY A 132 8.60 -5.00 -2.21
CA GLY A 132 7.56 -5.76 -1.54
C GLY A 132 7.79 -7.27 -1.57
N VAL A 133 8.14 -7.81 -2.74
CA VAL A 133 8.45 -9.25 -2.88
C VAL A 133 9.73 -9.60 -2.10
N ALA A 134 10.75 -8.74 -2.14
CA ALA A 134 11.97 -8.94 -1.36
C ALA A 134 11.68 -8.90 0.16
N ALA A 135 10.84 -7.96 0.63
CA ALA A 135 10.45 -7.89 2.03
C ALA A 135 9.65 -9.12 2.47
N ALA A 136 8.70 -9.58 1.66
CA ALA A 136 7.94 -10.80 1.93
C ALA A 136 8.84 -12.03 2.02
N LYS A 137 9.78 -12.21 1.06
CA LYS A 137 10.77 -13.29 1.09
C LYS A 137 11.70 -13.23 2.30
N ALA A 138 11.98 -12.04 2.81
CA ALA A 138 12.76 -11.82 4.04
C ALA A 138 11.94 -11.99 5.33
N GLY A 139 10.66 -12.37 5.24
CA GLY A 139 9.76 -12.58 6.37
C GLY A 139 9.38 -11.29 7.10
N LYS A 140 9.44 -10.13 6.43
CA LYS A 140 9.08 -8.83 7.01
C LYS A 140 7.62 -8.53 6.74
N ASP A 141 6.87 -8.09 7.75
CA ASP A 141 5.54 -7.53 7.56
C ASP A 141 5.63 -6.19 6.82
N ILE A 142 4.60 -5.85 6.03
CA ILE A 142 4.69 -4.78 5.03
C ILE A 142 3.52 -3.81 5.14
N TYR A 143 3.81 -2.54 5.32
CA TYR A 143 2.89 -1.47 4.96
C TYR A 143 3.33 -0.91 3.60
N MET A 144 2.54 -1.15 2.55
CA MET A 144 2.86 -0.75 1.18
C MET A 144 2.03 0.45 0.77
N GLN A 145 2.67 1.54 0.31
CA GLN A 145 1.92 2.64 -0.28
C GLN A 145 1.16 2.21 -1.55
N LYS A 146 0.06 2.91 -1.82
CA LYS A 146 -0.75 2.75 -3.02
C LYS A 146 -0.12 3.50 -4.22
N PRO A 147 -0.37 3.08 -5.49
CA PRO A 147 -0.99 1.80 -5.86
C PRO A 147 -0.12 0.63 -5.43
N LEU A 148 -0.67 -0.57 -5.36
CA LEU A 148 0.07 -1.72 -4.82
C LEU A 148 1.32 -2.02 -5.65
N THR A 149 1.19 -2.05 -6.98
CA THR A 149 2.27 -2.32 -7.94
C THR A 149 2.08 -1.49 -9.21
N TYR A 150 3.07 -1.50 -10.09
CA TYR A 150 2.98 -0.82 -11.38
C TYR A 150 2.19 -1.64 -12.42
N SER A 151 2.29 -2.97 -12.39
CA SER A 151 1.61 -3.86 -13.34
C SER A 151 0.70 -4.88 -12.64
N VAL A 152 -0.18 -5.55 -13.40
CA VAL A 152 -1.04 -6.62 -12.88
C VAL A 152 -0.19 -7.84 -12.50
N VAL A 153 0.74 -8.23 -13.37
CA VAL A 153 1.61 -9.40 -13.13
C VAL A 153 2.49 -9.22 -11.90
N GLU A 154 3.02 -8.03 -11.68
CA GLU A 154 3.73 -7.69 -10.44
C GLU A 154 2.84 -7.86 -9.19
N GLY A 155 1.58 -7.42 -9.29
CA GLY A 155 0.61 -7.59 -8.22
C GLY A 155 0.35 -9.06 -7.88
N GLN A 156 0.17 -9.91 -8.88
CA GLN A 156 0.04 -11.37 -8.72
C GLN A 156 1.26 -11.98 -8.02
N LYS A 157 2.48 -11.57 -8.44
CA LYS A 157 3.73 -12.03 -7.82
C LYS A 157 3.81 -11.60 -6.35
N LEU A 158 3.40 -10.37 -6.04
CA LEU A 158 3.42 -9.84 -4.67
C LEU A 158 2.40 -10.55 -3.78
N VAL A 159 1.15 -10.76 -4.23
CA VAL A 159 0.13 -11.56 -3.51
C VAL A 159 0.67 -12.95 -3.19
N LYS A 160 1.23 -13.64 -4.20
CA LYS A 160 1.82 -14.96 -4.03
C LYS A 160 2.97 -14.97 -3.02
N ALA A 161 3.86 -13.96 -3.05
CA ALA A 161 4.97 -13.84 -2.11
C ALA A 161 4.50 -13.61 -0.68
N VAL A 162 3.53 -12.72 -0.46
CA VAL A 162 2.93 -12.41 0.85
C VAL A 162 2.30 -13.66 1.44
N ARG A 163 1.46 -14.37 0.70
CA ARG A 163 0.76 -15.56 1.18
C ARG A 163 1.72 -16.73 1.43
N ARG A 164 2.67 -16.96 0.53
CA ARG A 164 3.66 -18.03 0.70
C ARG A 164 4.55 -17.87 1.94
N ASN A 165 4.89 -16.64 2.28
CA ASN A 165 5.76 -16.34 3.43
C ASN A 165 4.99 -15.99 4.70
N ASN A 166 3.65 -16.06 4.68
CA ASN A 166 2.76 -15.78 5.82
C ASN A 166 3.09 -14.44 6.52
N VAL A 167 3.36 -13.40 5.74
CA VAL A 167 3.58 -12.04 6.23
C VAL A 167 2.30 -11.22 6.14
N ILE A 168 2.14 -10.27 7.03
CA ILE A 168 1.05 -9.28 6.97
C ILE A 168 1.43 -8.23 5.92
N LEU A 169 0.52 -7.97 4.96
CA LEU A 169 0.65 -6.80 4.10
C LEU A 169 -0.61 -5.96 4.19
N GLN A 170 -0.44 -4.69 4.52
CA GLN A 170 -1.49 -3.68 4.44
C GLN A 170 -1.17 -2.65 3.35
N THR A 171 -2.10 -2.46 2.43
CA THR A 171 -2.02 -1.41 1.40
C THR A 171 -2.38 -0.05 1.99
N GLY A 172 -1.73 1.01 1.55
CA GLY A 172 -1.99 2.39 1.96
C GLY A 172 -3.32 2.96 1.45
N SER A 173 -4.40 2.17 1.57
CA SER A 173 -5.79 2.55 1.23
C SER A 173 -6.48 3.20 2.43
N GLN A 174 -5.93 4.34 2.90
CA GLN A 174 -6.33 4.98 4.17
C GLN A 174 -7.82 5.34 4.25
N GLN A 175 -8.51 5.48 3.11
CA GLN A 175 -9.95 5.78 3.08
C GLN A 175 -10.79 4.68 3.71
N ARG A 176 -10.35 3.41 3.70
CA ARG A 176 -11.02 2.31 4.39
C ARG A 176 -11.12 2.53 5.90
N SER A 177 -10.18 3.29 6.48
CA SER A 177 -10.16 3.65 7.90
C SER A 177 -10.90 4.97 8.20
N SER A 178 -11.80 5.40 7.32
CA SER A 178 -12.66 6.57 7.52
C SER A 178 -14.12 6.15 7.67
N ILE A 179 -14.78 6.67 8.69
CA ILE A 179 -16.20 6.41 8.96
C ILE A 179 -17.11 6.75 7.76
N TYR A 180 -16.79 7.83 7.02
CA TYR A 180 -17.60 8.24 5.87
C TYR A 180 -17.59 7.20 4.77
N PHE A 181 -16.41 6.68 4.41
CA PHE A 181 -16.28 5.66 3.37
C PHE A 181 -16.83 4.31 3.83
N ARG A 182 -16.47 3.85 5.04
CA ARG A 182 -16.97 2.58 5.59
C ARG A 182 -18.48 2.55 5.67
N LYS A 183 -19.09 3.57 6.30
CA LYS A 183 -20.54 3.64 6.46
C LYS A 183 -21.26 3.73 5.11
N THR A 184 -20.73 4.49 4.13
CA THR A 184 -21.27 4.52 2.77
C THR A 184 -21.25 3.14 2.13
N CYS A 185 -20.14 2.41 2.18
CA CYS A 185 -20.06 1.05 1.65
C CYS A 185 -21.04 0.09 2.36
N GLU A 186 -21.17 0.19 3.68
CA GLU A 186 -22.15 -0.59 4.44
C GLU A 186 -23.59 -0.29 4.00
N LEU A 187 -23.95 0.98 3.84
CA LEU A 187 -25.29 1.38 3.39
C LEU A 187 -25.60 0.85 1.99
N VAL A 188 -24.64 0.95 1.05
CA VAL A 188 -24.79 0.41 -0.31
C VAL A 188 -24.96 -1.10 -0.27
N ARG A 189 -24.11 -1.84 0.46
CA ARG A 189 -24.17 -3.31 0.57
C ARG A 189 -25.44 -3.83 1.24
N ASN A 190 -26.06 -3.01 2.09
CA ASN A 190 -27.34 -3.32 2.75
C ASN A 190 -28.58 -2.79 1.98
N GLY A 191 -28.41 -2.36 0.73
CA GLY A 191 -29.52 -1.97 -0.14
C GLY A 191 -30.24 -0.69 0.29
N ARG A 192 -29.59 0.21 1.05
CA ARG A 192 -30.26 1.44 1.56
C ARG A 192 -30.50 2.50 0.48
N ILE A 193 -29.99 2.29 -0.72
CA ILE A 193 -30.28 3.09 -1.92
C ILE A 193 -31.04 2.26 -2.98
N GLY A 194 -31.64 1.15 -2.59
CA GLY A 194 -32.23 0.18 -3.51
C GLY A 194 -31.16 -0.63 -4.25
N LYS A 195 -31.52 -1.17 -5.42
CA LYS A 195 -30.58 -1.94 -6.26
C LYS A 195 -29.54 -1.00 -6.86
N LEU A 196 -28.26 -1.22 -6.53
CA LEU A 196 -27.16 -0.45 -7.11
C LEU A 196 -27.12 -0.62 -8.63
N GLN A 197 -27.08 0.49 -9.36
CA GLN A 197 -27.13 0.56 -10.83
C GLN A 197 -25.84 1.14 -11.42
N VAL A 198 -25.39 2.27 -10.87
CA VAL A 198 -24.22 2.99 -11.37
C VAL A 198 -23.30 3.41 -10.23
N ILE A 199 -22.00 3.29 -10.46
CA ILE A 199 -20.96 3.88 -9.61
C ILE A 199 -20.21 4.91 -10.45
N GLU A 200 -20.19 6.15 -10.00
CA GLU A 200 -19.41 7.22 -10.61
C GLU A 200 -18.14 7.45 -9.79
N VAL A 201 -16.98 7.23 -10.41
CA VAL A 201 -15.67 7.40 -9.79
C VAL A 201 -14.99 8.64 -10.35
N VAL A 202 -14.72 9.63 -9.49
CA VAL A 202 -14.12 10.89 -9.93
C VAL A 202 -12.74 11.04 -9.32
N VAL A 203 -11.74 11.35 -10.16
CA VAL A 203 -10.36 11.58 -9.75
C VAL A 203 -9.84 12.93 -10.26
N PRO A 204 -8.86 13.56 -9.61
CA PRO A 204 -8.28 14.80 -10.10
C PRO A 204 -7.60 14.64 -11.47
N THR A 205 -7.33 15.76 -12.10
CA THR A 205 -6.57 15.83 -13.36
C THR A 205 -5.08 15.96 -13.07
N ASP A 206 -4.25 15.31 -13.86
CA ASP A 206 -2.83 15.62 -13.96
C ASP A 206 -2.63 16.88 -14.81
N SER A 207 -1.59 17.63 -14.52
CA SER A 207 -1.30 18.87 -15.24
C SER A 207 0.21 19.12 -15.24
N GLY A 208 0.65 19.87 -16.23
CA GLY A 208 2.04 20.24 -16.38
C GLY A 208 2.66 19.61 -17.62
N ILE A 209 3.81 20.12 -17.99
CA ILE A 209 4.52 19.70 -19.19
C ILE A 209 5.83 18.97 -18.83
N GLY A 210 6.48 19.41 -17.75
CA GLY A 210 7.79 18.92 -17.36
C GLY A 210 8.89 19.31 -18.36
N THR A 211 10.14 19.27 -17.93
CA THR A 211 11.30 19.56 -18.76
C THR A 211 12.15 18.31 -18.93
N ALA A 212 12.38 17.92 -20.17
CA ALA A 212 13.17 16.75 -20.53
C ALA A 212 14.68 17.06 -20.70
N THR A 213 15.09 18.33 -20.60
CA THR A 213 16.50 18.73 -20.76
C THR A 213 17.38 17.97 -19.77
N PRO A 214 18.39 17.22 -20.25
CA PRO A 214 19.28 16.48 -19.37
C PRO A 214 20.03 17.38 -18.39
N MET A 215 20.23 16.89 -17.19
CA MET A 215 20.99 17.56 -16.12
C MET A 215 22.01 16.58 -15.53
N ASP A 216 23.03 17.12 -14.86
CA ASP A 216 23.95 16.29 -14.10
C ASP A 216 23.23 15.57 -12.96
N ILE A 217 23.59 14.32 -12.75
CA ILE A 217 23.04 13.53 -11.63
C ILE A 217 23.56 14.15 -10.31
N PRO A 218 22.67 14.53 -9.37
CA PRO A 218 23.09 15.03 -8.07
C PRO A 218 23.98 14.03 -7.34
N ARG A 219 25.07 14.45 -6.73
CA ARG A 219 26.03 13.59 -6.01
C ARG A 219 25.41 12.80 -4.85
N ASN A 220 24.26 13.25 -4.36
CA ASN A 220 23.51 12.57 -3.28
C ASN A 220 22.52 11.51 -3.79
N LEU A 221 22.37 11.32 -5.10
CA LEU A 221 21.39 10.41 -5.68
C LEU A 221 22.07 9.24 -6.38
N ASN A 222 21.79 8.01 -5.94
CA ASN A 222 22.07 6.80 -6.70
C ASN A 222 20.99 6.64 -7.79
N TYR A 223 21.25 7.24 -8.96
CA TYR A 223 20.25 7.31 -10.01
C TYR A 223 19.99 5.99 -10.70
N ASP A 224 21.00 5.11 -10.83
CA ASP A 224 20.82 3.76 -11.38
C ASP A 224 19.86 2.95 -10.51
N MET A 225 20.05 2.99 -9.19
CA MET A 225 19.17 2.32 -8.25
C MET A 225 17.78 2.97 -8.20
N TRP A 226 17.68 4.28 -8.44
CA TRP A 226 16.38 4.97 -8.54
C TRP A 226 15.61 4.53 -9.79
N LEU A 227 16.26 4.37 -10.94
CA LEU A 227 15.66 3.86 -12.18
C LEU A 227 15.19 2.42 -12.01
N GLY A 228 15.95 1.58 -11.31
CA GLY A 228 15.60 0.20 -11.03
C GLY A 228 15.22 -0.60 -12.28
N PRO A 229 14.00 -1.16 -12.37
CA PRO A 229 13.59 -2.02 -13.47
C PRO A 229 13.31 -1.26 -14.78
N THR A 230 13.28 0.07 -14.74
CA THR A 230 12.93 0.89 -15.90
C THR A 230 14.15 1.12 -16.82
N PRO A 231 13.94 1.43 -18.11
CA PRO A 231 15.03 1.77 -19.01
C PRO A 231 15.88 2.95 -18.52
N GLU A 232 17.14 2.92 -18.88
CA GLU A 232 18.06 4.03 -18.60
C GLU A 232 17.69 5.26 -19.43
N LEU A 233 17.49 6.37 -18.76
CA LEU A 233 17.19 7.66 -19.36
C LEU A 233 17.98 8.77 -18.68
N PRO A 234 18.31 9.86 -19.37
CA PRO A 234 19.02 11.00 -18.78
C PRO A 234 18.28 11.56 -17.56
N TYR A 235 19.05 11.95 -16.55
CA TYR A 235 18.51 12.58 -15.35
C TYR A 235 17.92 13.95 -15.66
N THR A 236 16.76 14.23 -15.09
CA THR A 236 16.22 15.58 -14.86
C THR A 236 15.56 15.63 -13.50
N GLU A 237 15.56 16.78 -12.83
CA GLU A 237 14.87 16.95 -11.56
C GLU A 237 13.35 16.72 -11.70
N HIS A 238 12.78 17.09 -12.85
CA HIS A 238 11.37 16.84 -13.15
C HIS A 238 11.06 15.34 -13.33
N ARG A 239 12.01 14.53 -13.81
CA ARG A 239 11.83 13.09 -13.92
C ARG A 239 11.82 12.42 -12.55
N VAL A 240 12.66 12.87 -11.64
CA VAL A 240 12.86 12.20 -10.35
C VAL A 240 12.06 12.90 -9.25
N HIS A 241 12.63 13.84 -8.56
CA HIS A 241 12.00 14.58 -7.47
C HIS A 241 12.74 15.89 -7.18
N PRO A 242 12.05 16.89 -6.64
CA PRO A 242 12.69 18.14 -6.25
C PRO A 242 13.81 17.93 -5.23
N GLN A 243 14.98 18.52 -5.51
CA GLN A 243 16.17 18.42 -4.65
C GLN A 243 16.11 19.34 -3.43
N LYS A 244 15.28 20.38 -3.47
CA LYS A 244 15.21 21.42 -2.41
C LYS A 244 14.17 21.13 -1.33
N ASN A 245 13.14 20.35 -1.65
CA ASN A 245 12.01 20.13 -0.75
C ASN A 245 11.28 18.77 -1.01
N LEU A 246 10.19 18.51 -0.28
CA LEU A 246 9.35 17.34 -0.43
C LEU A 246 8.03 17.63 -1.20
N SER A 247 8.05 18.58 -2.14
CA SER A 247 6.89 18.83 -2.99
C SER A 247 6.57 17.64 -3.92
N ARG A 248 5.44 17.72 -4.63
CA ARG A 248 4.99 16.65 -5.52
C ARG A 248 6.06 16.35 -6.56
N PRO A 249 6.56 15.10 -6.66
CA PRO A 249 7.60 14.73 -7.63
C PRO A 249 7.02 14.56 -9.02
N GLY A 250 7.83 14.85 -10.03
CA GLY A 250 7.40 14.79 -11.44
C GLY A 250 7.23 13.36 -11.97
N TRP A 251 7.92 12.37 -11.41
CA TRP A 251 7.74 10.97 -11.80
C TRP A 251 6.29 10.49 -11.74
N LEU A 252 5.43 11.12 -10.91
CA LEU A 252 3.99 10.85 -10.85
C LEU A 252 3.22 11.17 -12.15
N GLN A 253 3.87 11.85 -13.09
CA GLN A 253 3.31 12.23 -14.39
C GLN A 253 4.07 11.61 -15.57
N ILE A 254 4.90 10.60 -15.32
CA ILE A 254 5.67 9.90 -16.33
C ILE A 254 5.26 8.43 -16.34
N GLU A 255 4.72 7.98 -17.48
CA GLU A 255 4.14 6.65 -17.65
C GLU A 255 5.09 5.54 -17.28
N GLN A 256 6.38 5.72 -17.54
CA GLN A 256 7.43 4.76 -17.21
C GLN A 256 7.53 4.44 -15.69
N TYR A 257 7.10 5.35 -14.82
CA TYR A 257 7.22 5.21 -13.36
C TYR A 257 5.88 5.15 -12.63
N CYS A 258 4.82 5.66 -13.27
CA CYS A 258 3.48 5.81 -12.71
C CYS A 258 2.46 5.92 -13.85
N ARG A 259 1.24 5.50 -13.65
CA ARG A 259 0.19 5.63 -14.67
C ARG A 259 -0.69 6.89 -14.47
N GLY A 260 -0.16 7.89 -13.75
CA GLY A 260 -0.85 9.17 -13.50
C GLY A 260 -1.98 9.05 -12.49
N MET A 261 -3.00 9.89 -12.60
CA MET A 261 -4.08 9.96 -11.63
C MET A 261 -4.95 8.71 -11.59
N ILE A 262 -4.99 7.89 -12.64
CA ILE A 262 -5.74 6.63 -12.63
C ILE A 262 -5.20 5.66 -11.56
N THR A 263 -3.88 5.62 -11.31
CA THR A 263 -3.27 4.87 -10.23
C THR A 263 -3.06 5.72 -8.98
N GLY A 264 -2.74 7.01 -9.15
CA GLY A 264 -2.47 7.93 -8.04
C GLY A 264 -3.67 8.15 -7.12
N TRP A 265 -4.79 8.63 -7.64
CA TRP A 265 -6.05 8.83 -6.92
C TRP A 265 -7.06 7.70 -7.17
N GLY A 266 -7.01 7.09 -8.37
CA GLY A 266 -7.85 5.94 -8.70
C GLY A 266 -7.69 4.81 -7.69
N ALA A 267 -6.45 4.52 -7.26
CA ALA A 267 -6.19 3.53 -6.21
C ALA A 267 -6.93 3.79 -4.88
N HIS A 268 -7.40 5.01 -4.63
CA HIS A 268 -8.25 5.30 -3.49
C HIS A 268 -9.75 5.19 -3.84
N MET A 269 -10.16 5.68 -5.01
CA MET A 269 -11.58 5.80 -5.35
C MET A 269 -12.14 4.48 -5.90
N TYR A 270 -11.39 3.78 -6.76
CA TYR A 270 -11.78 2.44 -7.22
C TYR A 270 -11.77 1.43 -6.07
N ASP A 271 -10.87 1.58 -5.08
CA ASP A 271 -10.87 0.76 -3.87
C ASP A 271 -12.22 0.86 -3.12
N ILE A 272 -12.73 2.06 -2.94
CA ILE A 272 -14.03 2.29 -2.29
C ILE A 272 -15.19 1.74 -3.15
N ALA A 273 -15.11 1.90 -4.48
CA ALA A 273 -16.10 1.35 -5.40
C ALA A 273 -16.15 -0.18 -5.32
N GLN A 274 -14.99 -0.84 -5.38
CA GLN A 274 -14.84 -2.30 -5.23
C GLN A 274 -15.32 -2.77 -3.85
N TRP A 275 -14.98 -2.04 -2.79
CA TRP A 275 -15.39 -2.39 -1.41
C TRP A 275 -16.89 -2.31 -1.22
N ALA A 276 -17.55 -1.30 -1.80
CA ALA A 276 -19.01 -1.19 -1.78
C ALA A 276 -19.72 -2.28 -2.62
N LEU A 277 -19.10 -2.71 -3.74
CA LEU A 277 -19.59 -3.82 -4.56
C LEU A 277 -19.40 -5.18 -3.90
N GLY A 278 -18.42 -5.34 -3.01
CA GLY A 278 -17.99 -6.62 -2.46
C GLY A 278 -17.14 -7.45 -3.42
N THR A 279 -16.42 -6.79 -4.32
CA THR A 279 -15.56 -7.40 -5.35
C THR A 279 -14.08 -7.13 -5.10
N ASP A 280 -13.76 -6.52 -3.96
CA ASP A 280 -12.44 -6.00 -3.63
C ASP A 280 -11.38 -7.05 -3.31
N LEU A 281 -11.75 -8.31 -3.13
CA LEU A 281 -10.81 -9.38 -2.79
C LEU A 281 -10.55 -10.35 -3.95
N ASP A 282 -11.54 -10.57 -4.80
CA ASP A 282 -11.52 -11.71 -5.73
C ASP A 282 -12.09 -11.41 -7.12
N SER A 283 -12.65 -10.23 -7.37
CA SER A 283 -13.33 -9.94 -8.62
C SER A 283 -13.02 -8.54 -9.17
N GLY A 284 -13.70 -8.16 -10.24
CA GLY A 284 -13.54 -6.89 -10.94
C GLY A 284 -14.55 -6.73 -12.08
N PRO A 285 -14.40 -5.69 -12.92
CA PRO A 285 -15.23 -5.52 -14.09
C PRO A 285 -14.96 -6.60 -15.15
N VAL A 286 -15.93 -6.90 -16.01
CA VAL A 286 -15.82 -7.87 -17.11
C VAL A 286 -15.70 -7.22 -18.47
N GLU A 287 -16.03 -5.93 -18.59
CA GLU A 287 -15.92 -5.13 -19.81
C GLU A 287 -15.44 -3.74 -19.46
N ILE A 288 -14.51 -3.19 -20.24
CA ILE A 288 -13.92 -1.87 -20.04
C ILE A 288 -13.83 -1.14 -21.38
N GLU A 289 -14.16 0.14 -21.40
CA GLU A 289 -13.92 1.06 -22.52
C GLU A 289 -13.43 2.40 -21.96
N ALA A 290 -12.48 3.05 -22.62
CA ALA A 290 -11.99 4.35 -22.19
C ALA A 290 -11.62 5.26 -23.36
N LYS A 291 -11.71 6.57 -23.11
CA LYS A 291 -11.19 7.64 -23.96
C LYS A 291 -10.31 8.53 -23.09
N ALA A 292 -9.14 8.90 -23.59
CA ALA A 292 -8.21 9.74 -22.84
C ALA A 292 -7.43 10.67 -23.78
N GLU A 293 -7.02 11.78 -23.20
CA GLU A 293 -6.14 12.76 -23.83
C GLU A 293 -4.76 12.61 -23.20
N PHE A 294 -3.72 12.55 -24.05
CA PHE A 294 -2.32 12.49 -23.62
C PHE A 294 -1.60 13.74 -24.10
N PRO A 295 -0.62 14.25 -23.33
CA PRO A 295 0.20 15.38 -23.79
C PRO A 295 0.95 15.05 -25.08
N ASP A 296 1.07 16.01 -25.95
CA ASP A 296 1.80 15.93 -27.21
C ASP A 296 3.24 16.48 -27.13
N ARG A 297 3.62 17.05 -25.99
CA ARG A 297 4.92 17.69 -25.75
C ARG A 297 5.34 17.64 -24.29
N GLY A 298 6.65 17.83 -24.08
CA GLY A 298 7.29 17.88 -22.77
C GLY A 298 7.71 16.50 -22.24
N LEU A 299 7.99 16.43 -20.96
CA LEU A 299 8.43 15.21 -20.28
C LEU A 299 7.28 14.36 -19.76
N PHE A 300 6.16 15.01 -19.39
CA PHE A 300 5.04 14.33 -18.77
C PHE A 300 4.14 13.75 -19.86
N ASP A 301 3.84 12.46 -19.76
CA ASP A 301 3.21 11.66 -20.81
C ASP A 301 2.02 10.81 -20.34
N VAL A 302 1.62 10.94 -19.07
CA VAL A 302 0.38 10.32 -18.57
C VAL A 302 -0.84 11.09 -19.07
N HIS A 303 -2.02 10.46 -19.04
CA HIS A 303 -3.27 11.12 -19.44
C HIS A 303 -3.57 12.38 -18.61
N VAL A 304 -4.04 13.42 -19.27
CA VAL A 304 -4.47 14.70 -18.64
C VAL A 304 -5.98 14.79 -18.49
N GLY A 305 -6.73 14.14 -19.38
CA GLY A 305 -8.19 14.02 -19.31
C GLY A 305 -8.63 12.63 -19.71
N TYR A 306 -9.68 12.08 -19.06
CA TYR A 306 -10.25 10.81 -19.48
C TYR A 306 -11.72 10.65 -19.10
N GLN A 307 -12.39 9.76 -19.82
CA GLN A 307 -13.64 9.12 -19.46
C GLN A 307 -13.51 7.62 -19.67
N ALA A 308 -14.02 6.83 -18.72
CA ALA A 308 -14.02 5.39 -18.85
C ALA A 308 -15.33 4.78 -18.36
N TRP A 309 -15.66 3.65 -18.91
CA TRP A 309 -16.85 2.88 -18.62
C TRP A 309 -16.44 1.43 -18.36
N ALA A 310 -16.97 0.86 -17.29
CA ALA A 310 -16.78 -0.55 -17.00
C ALA A 310 -18.13 -1.18 -16.63
N THR A 311 -18.27 -2.47 -16.91
CA THR A 311 -19.44 -3.26 -16.55
C THR A 311 -19.02 -4.45 -15.70
N TYR A 312 -19.72 -4.69 -14.60
CA TYR A 312 -19.52 -5.82 -13.73
C TYR A 312 -20.45 -6.97 -14.11
N ALA A 313 -20.10 -8.20 -13.75
CA ALA A 313 -20.88 -9.40 -14.06
C ALA A 313 -22.34 -9.34 -13.54
N ASN A 314 -22.59 -8.62 -12.45
CA ASN A 314 -23.94 -8.39 -11.88
C ASN A 314 -24.73 -7.27 -12.61
N GLY A 315 -24.20 -6.68 -13.69
CA GLY A 315 -24.82 -5.63 -14.49
C GLY A 315 -24.63 -4.21 -13.98
N VAL A 316 -23.96 -4.02 -12.83
CA VAL A 316 -23.60 -2.68 -12.32
C VAL A 316 -22.62 -2.02 -13.30
N LYS A 317 -22.88 -0.77 -13.63
CA LYS A 317 -22.01 0.04 -14.49
C LYS A 317 -21.14 0.95 -13.64
N MET A 318 -19.88 1.07 -14.00
CA MET A 318 -18.98 2.07 -13.42
C MET A 318 -18.61 3.08 -14.50
N VAL A 319 -18.75 4.36 -14.17
CA VAL A 319 -18.32 5.49 -15.01
C VAL A 319 -17.23 6.23 -14.24
N SER A 320 -16.14 6.55 -14.91
CA SER A 320 -15.08 7.33 -14.27
C SER A 320 -14.57 8.46 -15.15
N HIS A 321 -14.22 9.57 -14.51
CA HIS A 321 -13.76 10.77 -15.19
C HIS A 321 -12.96 11.69 -14.26
N ASN A 322 -12.39 12.76 -14.82
CA ASN A 322 -11.69 13.77 -14.03
C ASN A 322 -12.66 14.77 -13.38
N GLY A 323 -12.29 15.23 -12.18
CA GLY A 323 -13.03 16.22 -11.41
C GLY A 323 -12.64 16.25 -9.93
N ARG A 324 -13.57 16.65 -9.07
CA ARG A 324 -13.40 16.61 -7.62
C ARG A 324 -13.45 15.18 -7.14
N ALA A 325 -12.34 14.71 -6.51
CA ALA A 325 -12.19 13.34 -6.10
C ALA A 325 -13.30 12.86 -5.15
N GLY A 326 -13.98 11.79 -5.52
CA GLY A 326 -15.05 11.16 -4.76
C GLY A 326 -15.66 9.99 -5.48
N VAL A 327 -16.62 9.33 -4.84
CA VAL A 327 -17.39 8.23 -5.42
C VAL A 327 -18.87 8.47 -5.19
N ASN A 328 -19.68 8.33 -6.24
CA ASN A 328 -21.13 8.40 -6.19
C ASN A 328 -21.73 7.02 -6.45
N PHE A 329 -22.54 6.56 -5.55
CA PHE A 329 -23.30 5.32 -5.69
C PHE A 329 -24.75 5.67 -6.01
N ILE A 330 -25.26 5.19 -7.15
CA ILE A 330 -26.60 5.48 -7.67
C ILE A 330 -27.36 4.16 -7.74
N GLY A 331 -28.39 4.05 -6.92
CA GLY A 331 -29.32 2.93 -6.88
C GLY A 331 -30.68 3.25 -7.45
N SER A 332 -31.62 2.28 -7.36
CA SER A 332 -33.01 2.47 -7.80
C SER A 332 -33.80 3.47 -6.96
N ASP A 333 -33.44 3.65 -5.68
CA ASP A 333 -34.24 4.39 -4.70
C ASP A 333 -33.49 5.62 -4.15
N GLY A 334 -32.23 5.83 -4.54
CA GLY A 334 -31.45 6.95 -4.07
C GLY A 334 -29.99 6.93 -4.49
N TRP A 335 -29.24 7.87 -3.97
CA TRP A 335 -27.81 8.00 -4.26
C TRP A 335 -27.02 8.46 -3.02
N ILE A 336 -25.72 8.11 -2.96
CA ILE A 336 -24.76 8.58 -1.94
C ILE A 336 -23.46 8.97 -2.65
N TRP A 337 -23.04 10.22 -2.51
CA TRP A 337 -21.70 10.71 -2.82
C TRP A 337 -20.85 10.72 -1.56
N VAL A 338 -19.63 10.18 -1.65
CA VAL A 338 -18.65 10.19 -0.55
C VAL A 338 -17.32 10.74 -1.03
N GLU A 339 -16.72 11.58 -0.18
CA GLU A 339 -15.40 12.15 -0.37
C GLU A 339 -14.66 12.23 0.98
N ARG A 340 -13.40 12.65 0.99
CA ARG A 340 -12.64 12.80 2.25
C ARG A 340 -13.29 13.82 3.16
N GLY A 341 -13.67 13.39 4.36
CA GLY A 341 -14.22 14.23 5.41
C GLY A 341 -15.72 14.55 5.26
N SER A 342 -16.40 14.09 4.21
CA SER A 342 -17.83 14.36 4.04
C SER A 342 -18.56 13.36 3.14
N PHE A 343 -19.89 13.39 3.23
CA PHE A 343 -20.79 12.72 2.30
C PHE A 343 -21.96 13.63 1.94
N ARG A 344 -22.65 13.30 0.84
CA ARG A 344 -23.95 13.86 0.41
C ARG A 344 -24.82 12.70 -0.03
N ALA A 345 -26.11 12.79 0.20
CA ALA A 345 -27.04 11.74 -0.19
C ALA A 345 -28.40 12.35 -0.56
N TYR A 346 -29.25 11.55 -1.23
CA TYR A 346 -30.64 11.93 -1.54
C TYR A 346 -31.43 12.23 -0.25
N ASP A 347 -31.18 11.50 0.84
CA ASP A 347 -31.63 11.80 2.18
C ASP A 347 -30.42 11.85 3.13
N ARG A 348 -30.25 13.00 3.83
CA ARG A 348 -29.16 13.19 4.79
C ARG A 348 -29.29 12.27 6.02
N ASN A 349 -30.49 11.81 6.35
CA ASN A 349 -30.72 10.94 7.49
C ASN A 349 -30.22 9.52 7.27
N ILE A 350 -30.04 9.08 6.04
CA ILE A 350 -29.54 7.74 5.69
C ILE A 350 -28.25 7.37 6.44
N PHE A 351 -27.41 8.36 6.72
CA PHE A 351 -26.14 8.15 7.42
C PHE A 351 -26.32 7.86 8.93
N ARG A 352 -27.49 8.17 9.48
CA ARG A 352 -27.87 7.86 10.86
C ARG A 352 -28.49 6.47 11.00
N GLU A 353 -28.87 5.86 9.92
CA GLU A 353 -29.45 4.53 9.94
C GLU A 353 -28.47 3.51 10.54
N GLU A 354 -28.98 2.67 11.42
CA GLU A 354 -28.22 1.57 11.98
C GLU A 354 -28.30 0.34 11.07
N ILE A 355 -27.19 -0.34 10.92
CA ILE A 355 -27.16 -1.64 10.27
C ILE A 355 -27.64 -2.66 11.31
N GLY A 356 -28.74 -3.37 11.02
CA GLY A 356 -29.30 -4.39 11.89
C GLY A 356 -28.32 -5.54 12.19
N ALA A 357 -28.69 -6.42 13.09
CA ALA A 357 -27.85 -7.55 13.51
C ALA A 357 -27.50 -8.48 12.33
N ASP A 358 -28.43 -8.69 11.41
CA ASP A 358 -28.26 -9.55 10.23
C ASP A 358 -27.68 -8.80 9.02
N GLY A 359 -27.36 -7.52 9.16
CA GLY A 359 -26.81 -6.69 8.09
C GLY A 359 -25.30 -6.86 7.92
N ILE A 360 -24.83 -6.52 6.72
CA ILE A 360 -23.41 -6.56 6.37
C ILE A 360 -22.70 -5.42 7.09
N ARG A 361 -21.80 -5.78 8.00
CA ARG A 361 -20.88 -4.86 8.67
C ARG A 361 -19.49 -5.08 8.12
N LEU A 362 -18.85 -4.00 7.74
CA LEU A 362 -17.49 -4.03 7.20
C LEU A 362 -16.46 -3.91 8.34
N TYR A 363 -15.24 -4.32 8.05
CA TYR A 363 -14.12 -4.18 8.97
C TYR A 363 -14.01 -2.74 9.46
N GLU A 364 -13.98 -2.53 10.77
CA GLU A 364 -13.86 -1.22 11.37
C GLU A 364 -12.42 -0.94 11.83
N SER A 365 -11.86 0.13 11.32
CA SER A 365 -10.61 0.71 11.78
C SER A 365 -10.70 2.23 11.68
N ASN A 366 -10.31 2.94 12.72
CA ASN A 366 -10.29 4.41 12.75
C ASN A 366 -8.86 4.96 12.64
N ASP A 367 -7.86 4.09 12.62
CA ASP A 367 -6.45 4.41 12.48
C ASP A 367 -5.78 3.39 11.56
N HIS A 368 -5.47 3.81 10.35
CA HIS A 368 -4.97 2.92 9.32
C HIS A 368 -3.57 2.38 9.61
N MET A 369 -2.66 3.23 10.11
CA MET A 369 -1.32 2.79 10.50
C MET A 369 -1.35 1.97 11.80
N GLY A 370 -2.20 2.36 12.75
CA GLY A 370 -2.44 1.61 13.97
C GLY A 370 -2.96 0.20 13.68
N ASN A 371 -3.89 0.04 12.73
CA ASN A 371 -4.38 -1.26 12.30
C ASN A 371 -3.25 -2.16 11.76
N PHE A 372 -2.33 -1.62 10.96
CA PHE A 372 -1.15 -2.39 10.51
C PHE A 372 -0.32 -2.89 11.70
N LEU A 373 0.02 -2.02 12.65
CA LEU A 373 0.80 -2.40 13.83
C LEU A 373 0.07 -3.43 14.71
N GLU A 374 -1.24 -3.33 14.83
CA GLU A 374 -2.07 -4.33 15.54
C GLU A 374 -2.09 -5.69 14.81
N CYS A 375 -2.19 -5.67 13.47
CA CYS A 375 -2.20 -6.88 12.66
C CYS A 375 -0.84 -7.58 12.64
N MET A 376 0.27 -6.84 12.68
CA MET A 376 1.60 -7.44 12.88
C MET A 376 1.65 -8.30 14.18
N ARG A 377 1.00 -7.86 15.26
CA ARG A 377 0.96 -8.58 16.54
C ARG A 377 -0.04 -9.72 16.56
N SER A 378 -1.25 -9.43 16.10
CA SER A 378 -2.37 -10.37 16.19
C SER A 378 -2.34 -11.44 15.10
N ARG A 379 -1.57 -11.22 14.03
CA ARG A 379 -1.53 -12.03 12.80
C ARG A 379 -2.91 -12.11 12.11
N LYS A 380 -3.83 -11.19 12.42
CA LYS A 380 -5.10 -11.06 11.71
C LYS A 380 -4.92 -10.26 10.43
N GLU A 381 -5.78 -10.52 9.44
CA GLU A 381 -5.79 -9.74 8.21
C GLU A 381 -6.08 -8.26 8.48
N PRO A 382 -5.35 -7.35 7.84
CA PRO A 382 -5.60 -5.91 7.98
C PRO A 382 -6.82 -5.47 7.17
N ILE A 383 -7.30 -4.24 7.42
CA ILE A 383 -8.46 -3.67 6.73
C ILE A 383 -8.27 -3.53 5.20
N ALA A 384 -7.03 -3.43 4.75
CA ALA A 384 -6.67 -3.34 3.33
C ALA A 384 -5.61 -4.41 3.00
N PRO A 385 -5.98 -5.72 2.97
CA PRO A 385 -5.06 -6.81 2.68
C PRO A 385 -4.49 -6.70 1.25
N VAL A 386 -3.48 -7.51 0.96
CA VAL A 386 -2.77 -7.49 -0.32
C VAL A 386 -3.70 -7.71 -1.51
N GLU A 387 -4.71 -8.57 -1.38
CA GLU A 387 -5.70 -8.84 -2.43
C GLU A 387 -6.51 -7.58 -2.75
N ALA A 388 -6.99 -6.87 -1.74
CA ALA A 388 -7.75 -5.62 -1.95
C ALA A 388 -6.90 -4.58 -2.70
N GLY A 389 -5.63 -4.44 -2.32
CA GLY A 389 -4.69 -3.58 -3.04
C GLY A 389 -4.48 -4.03 -4.48
N HIS A 390 -4.32 -5.34 -4.70
CA HIS A 390 -4.11 -5.93 -6.01
C HIS A 390 -5.32 -5.77 -6.92
N ARG A 391 -6.53 -6.12 -6.47
CA ARG A 391 -7.76 -5.99 -7.28
C ARG A 391 -8.05 -4.55 -7.65
N THR A 392 -7.87 -3.62 -6.71
CA THR A 392 -7.96 -2.19 -7.00
C THR A 392 -6.94 -1.74 -8.04
N ASN A 393 -5.68 -2.17 -7.89
CA ASN A 393 -4.63 -1.85 -8.85
C ASN A 393 -4.92 -2.43 -10.23
N SER A 394 -5.39 -3.68 -10.32
CA SER A 394 -5.80 -4.30 -11.58
C SER A 394 -6.87 -3.48 -12.29
N VAL A 395 -7.91 -3.01 -11.57
CA VAL A 395 -8.92 -2.11 -12.14
C VAL A 395 -8.29 -0.83 -12.71
N CYS A 396 -7.38 -0.19 -11.99
CA CYS A 396 -6.69 1.01 -12.49
C CYS A 396 -5.88 0.72 -13.76
N VAL A 397 -5.12 -0.38 -13.78
CA VAL A 397 -4.24 -0.74 -14.90
C VAL A 397 -5.04 -1.11 -16.14
N ILE A 398 -6.11 -1.91 -16.03
CA ILE A 398 -6.93 -2.28 -17.21
C ILE A 398 -7.68 -1.08 -17.80
N HIS A 399 -8.07 -0.10 -16.97
CA HIS A 399 -8.60 1.17 -17.46
C HIS A 399 -7.55 1.96 -18.24
N HIS A 400 -6.31 2.02 -17.73
CA HIS A 400 -5.19 2.66 -18.45
C HIS A 400 -4.92 1.95 -19.79
N ILE A 401 -4.94 0.62 -19.83
CA ILE A 401 -4.78 -0.15 -21.08
C ILE A 401 -5.90 0.20 -22.08
N ALA A 402 -7.14 0.28 -21.62
CA ALA A 402 -8.27 0.70 -22.48
C ALA A 402 -8.10 2.13 -23.02
N MET A 403 -7.54 3.06 -22.22
CA MET A 403 -7.20 4.42 -22.69
C MET A 403 -6.16 4.40 -23.81
N LYS A 404 -5.14 3.56 -23.70
CA LYS A 404 -4.05 3.43 -24.71
C LYS A 404 -4.55 2.78 -26.00
N LEU A 405 -5.34 1.72 -25.89
CA LEU A 405 -5.85 0.97 -27.05
C LEU A 405 -7.08 1.60 -27.69
N LYS A 406 -7.77 2.53 -27.01
CA LYS A 406 -8.91 3.30 -27.52
C LYS A 406 -10.04 2.43 -28.07
N ARG A 407 -10.26 1.27 -27.45
CA ARG A 407 -11.29 0.30 -27.84
C ARG A 407 -11.86 -0.41 -26.62
N LYS A 408 -13.02 -1.02 -26.80
CA LYS A 408 -13.65 -1.87 -25.80
C LYS A 408 -12.83 -3.15 -25.60
N LEU A 409 -12.59 -3.52 -24.36
CA LEU A 409 -11.86 -4.70 -23.93
C LEU A 409 -12.76 -5.57 -23.07
N LYS A 410 -12.61 -6.89 -23.18
CA LYS A 410 -13.27 -7.87 -22.31
C LYS A 410 -12.25 -8.46 -21.38
N TRP A 411 -12.57 -8.50 -20.11
CA TRP A 411 -11.69 -8.93 -19.02
C TRP A 411 -12.26 -10.12 -18.28
N ASN A 412 -11.44 -11.10 -17.95
CA ASN A 412 -11.78 -12.16 -17.02
C ASN A 412 -11.10 -11.88 -15.67
N PRO A 413 -11.86 -11.49 -14.62
CA PRO A 413 -11.28 -11.20 -13.31
C PRO A 413 -10.72 -12.43 -12.59
N ASP A 414 -11.16 -13.64 -12.92
CA ASP A 414 -10.68 -14.88 -12.29
C ASP A 414 -9.28 -15.26 -12.78
N THR A 415 -9.05 -15.16 -14.10
CA THR A 415 -7.75 -15.43 -14.71
C THR A 415 -6.85 -14.22 -14.78
N GLU A 416 -7.40 -13.03 -14.56
CA GLU A 416 -6.73 -11.73 -14.70
C GLU A 416 -6.07 -11.56 -16.08
N GLN A 417 -6.86 -11.83 -17.13
CA GLN A 417 -6.46 -11.71 -18.53
C GLN A 417 -7.60 -11.11 -19.36
N PHE A 418 -7.23 -10.41 -20.42
CA PHE A 418 -8.17 -10.05 -21.47
C PHE A 418 -8.52 -11.30 -22.27
N ILE A 419 -9.83 -11.47 -22.56
CA ILE A 419 -10.36 -12.64 -23.26
C ILE A 419 -10.42 -12.39 -24.77
N ASN A 420 -10.73 -13.44 -25.54
CA ASN A 420 -10.80 -13.44 -27.01
C ASN A 420 -9.43 -13.25 -27.69
N ASP A 421 -8.38 -13.86 -27.13
CA ASP A 421 -7.01 -13.86 -27.67
C ASP A 421 -6.46 -12.44 -27.92
N ASP A 422 -6.76 -11.52 -27.01
CA ASP A 422 -6.28 -10.14 -27.08
C ASP A 422 -4.81 -10.02 -26.62
N ASP A 423 -3.93 -10.55 -27.47
CA ASP A 423 -2.47 -10.58 -27.19
C ASP A 423 -1.89 -9.18 -26.96
N GLU A 424 -2.39 -8.17 -27.67
CA GLU A 424 -1.91 -6.79 -27.52
C GLU A 424 -2.22 -6.26 -26.11
N ALA A 425 -3.47 -6.42 -25.67
CA ALA A 425 -3.89 -5.99 -24.33
C ALA A 425 -3.20 -6.81 -23.24
N ASN A 426 -3.07 -8.15 -23.43
CA ASN A 426 -2.44 -9.03 -22.45
C ASN A 426 -0.93 -8.75 -22.27
N LYS A 427 -0.21 -8.36 -23.33
CA LYS A 427 1.19 -7.91 -23.21
C LYS A 427 1.37 -6.65 -22.35
N MET A 428 0.34 -5.80 -22.25
CA MET A 428 0.37 -4.59 -21.45
C MET A 428 0.10 -4.82 -19.95
N LEU A 429 -0.26 -6.06 -19.57
CA LEU A 429 -0.44 -6.45 -18.17
C LEU A 429 0.89 -6.59 -17.43
N ASP A 430 1.99 -6.64 -18.14
CA ASP A 430 3.36 -6.64 -17.62
C ASP A 430 4.22 -5.68 -18.45
N TYR A 431 5.49 -5.55 -18.11
CA TYR A 431 6.46 -4.73 -18.87
C TYR A 431 7.86 -5.36 -18.73
N PRO A 432 8.77 -5.13 -19.71
CA PRO A 432 10.12 -5.67 -19.64
C PRO A 432 10.93 -4.96 -18.55
N HIS A 433 11.52 -5.75 -17.67
CA HIS A 433 12.39 -5.26 -16.61
C HIS A 433 13.85 -5.15 -17.10
N ARG A 434 14.50 -4.04 -16.79
CA ARG A 434 15.94 -3.88 -16.99
C ARG A 434 16.71 -4.80 -16.03
N LYS A 435 17.67 -5.56 -16.53
CA LYS A 435 18.54 -6.38 -15.66
C LYS A 435 19.45 -5.51 -14.81
N PRO A 436 19.74 -5.88 -13.54
CA PRO A 436 19.36 -7.14 -12.87
C PRO A 436 18.06 -7.04 -12.04
N TRP A 437 17.16 -6.13 -12.36
CA TRP A 437 15.96 -5.79 -11.59
C TRP A 437 14.76 -6.67 -11.94
N GLU A 438 14.75 -7.92 -11.51
CA GLU A 438 13.64 -8.88 -11.74
C GLU A 438 12.85 -9.13 -10.44
N VAL A 439 11.51 -9.28 -10.57
CA VAL A 439 10.57 -9.58 -9.47
C VAL A 439 10.36 -11.11 -9.36
#